data_1168d22100639c6db2a6a790e8a1ccca
#
_entry.id   1168d22100639c6db2a6a790e8a1ccca
#
_cell.length_a   1.000
_cell.length_b   1.000
_cell.length_c   1.000
_cell.angle_alpha   90.00
_cell.angle_beta   90.00
_cell.angle_gamma   90.00
#
_symmetry.space_group_name_H-M   'P 1'
#
loop_
_entity.id
_entity.type
_entity.pdbx_description
1 polymer ?
#
loop_
_entity_poly.entity_id
_entity_poly.type
_entity_poly.pdbx_seq_one_letter_code
_entity_poly.pdbx_strand_id
1 'polypeptide(L)'
;EYGYCSLIKATYQVLEKLKIENVTRTKVTTAQRTETNLVAPIPMREAVINTIVHSDFTREIPPVFEIFSDRMIFTSYGGLIPGQSEEDFFSCSSMPRNRELMRVFKDVGLVEQLGSGMSRILKVYDKSIFHISEHFIKVEIPFSTEQKEDTNIIANGNDVGNDIGNEKSEEMETLEILKENPFVTAKQMAKQMSISSRKV
;
A
#
# COMPACT_ATOMS: atom_id res chain seq x y z
N GLU A 1 8.55 18.88 -14.99
CA GLU A 1 7.56 18.68 -16.07
C GLU A 1 8.03 17.61 -17.05
N TYR A 2 7.13 16.71 -17.45
CA TYR A 2 7.48 15.62 -18.37
C TYR A 2 7.23 15.96 -19.86
N GLY A 3 6.92 17.23 -20.15
CA GLY A 3 6.67 17.74 -21.50
C GLY A 3 5.45 17.09 -22.16
N TYR A 4 5.38 17.16 -23.48
CA TYR A 4 4.30 16.57 -24.27
C TYR A 4 4.54 15.07 -24.43
N CYS A 5 3.87 14.25 -23.60
CA CYS A 5 3.89 12.79 -23.74
C CYS A 5 2.51 12.21 -23.40
N SER A 6 2.30 10.93 -23.75
CA SER A 6 1.06 10.25 -23.38
C SER A 6 0.93 10.11 -21.85
N LEU A 7 -0.29 10.11 -21.33
CA LEU A 7 -0.55 9.91 -19.90
C LEU A 7 0.01 8.58 -19.38
N ILE A 8 0.03 7.54 -20.21
CA ILE A 8 0.67 6.24 -19.87
C ILE A 8 2.16 6.45 -19.61
N LYS A 9 2.87 7.12 -20.54
CA LYS A 9 4.31 7.39 -20.38
C LYS A 9 4.57 8.29 -19.17
N ALA A 10 3.76 9.33 -18.98
CA ALA A 10 3.85 10.21 -17.82
C ALA A 10 3.66 9.41 -16.50
N THR A 11 2.68 8.51 -16.45
CA THR A 11 2.43 7.66 -15.29
C THR A 11 3.66 6.81 -14.93
N TYR A 12 4.26 6.13 -15.91
CA TYR A 12 5.48 5.35 -15.65
C TYR A 12 6.63 6.24 -15.16
N GLN A 13 6.82 7.41 -15.75
CA GLN A 13 7.88 8.36 -15.35
C GLN A 13 7.67 8.88 -13.92
N VAL A 14 6.42 9.19 -13.54
CA VAL A 14 6.08 9.59 -12.16
C VAL A 14 6.36 8.45 -11.19
N LEU A 15 5.91 7.22 -11.51
CA LEU A 15 6.14 6.06 -10.67
C LEU A 15 7.63 5.77 -10.46
N GLU A 16 8.44 5.83 -11.53
CA GLU A 16 9.89 5.63 -11.43
C GLU A 16 10.55 6.75 -10.60
N LYS A 17 10.15 8.01 -10.80
CA LYS A 17 10.68 9.13 -10.00
C LYS A 17 10.35 8.95 -8.53
N LEU A 18 9.10 8.66 -8.19
CA LEU A 18 8.66 8.43 -6.81
C LEU A 18 9.34 7.21 -6.18
N LYS A 19 9.59 6.15 -6.94
CA LYS A 19 10.33 4.97 -6.48
C LYS A 19 11.77 5.32 -6.09
N ILE A 20 12.44 6.18 -6.87
CA ILE A 20 13.80 6.67 -6.56
C ILE A 20 13.80 7.51 -5.28
N GLU A 21 12.83 8.40 -5.13
CA GLU A 21 12.71 9.27 -3.96
C GLU A 21 12.19 8.54 -2.70
N ASN A 22 11.50 7.42 -2.88
CA ASN A 22 11.01 6.55 -1.79
C ASN A 22 12.17 5.71 -1.23
N VAL A 23 13.17 6.39 -0.70
CA VAL A 23 14.43 5.81 -0.25
C VAL A 23 14.18 4.78 0.85
N THR A 24 14.76 3.60 0.68
CA THR A 24 14.74 2.56 1.70
C THR A 24 15.58 2.97 2.90
N ARG A 25 14.97 3.08 4.07
CA ARG A 25 15.69 3.22 5.34
C ARG A 25 16.18 1.84 5.78
N THR A 26 17.48 1.71 5.99
CA THR A 26 18.07 0.47 6.46
C THR A 26 18.35 0.56 7.95
N LYS A 27 17.75 -0.31 8.75
CA LYS A 27 18.09 -0.52 10.15
C LYS A 27 18.89 -1.82 10.24
N VAL A 28 20.14 -1.71 10.68
CA VAL A 28 21.02 -2.85 10.93
C VAL A 28 21.05 -3.09 12.44
N THR A 29 20.52 -4.22 12.87
CA THR A 29 20.68 -4.75 14.23
C THR A 29 21.73 -5.87 14.20
N THR A 30 22.21 -6.32 15.36
CA THR A 30 23.16 -7.43 15.48
C THR A 30 22.65 -8.74 14.86
N ALA A 31 21.34 -8.89 14.68
CA ALA A 31 20.70 -10.12 14.19
C ALA A 31 20.06 -9.97 12.80
N GLN A 32 19.62 -8.77 12.40
CA GLN A 32 18.84 -8.58 11.16
C GLN A 32 19.11 -7.21 10.52
N ARG A 33 19.06 -7.19 9.18
CA ARG A 33 18.98 -5.99 8.36
C ARG A 33 17.52 -5.83 7.90
N THR A 34 16.84 -4.78 8.34
CA THR A 34 15.49 -4.45 7.89
C THR A 34 15.53 -3.24 7.00
N GLU A 35 14.90 -3.33 5.83
CA GLU A 35 14.77 -2.22 4.88
C GLU A 35 13.31 -1.79 4.83
N THR A 36 13.06 -0.51 5.08
CA THR A 36 11.70 0.07 5.04
C THR A 36 11.68 1.28 4.12
N ASN A 37 10.67 1.36 3.26
CA ASN A 37 10.44 2.53 2.43
C ASN A 37 9.84 3.67 3.26
N LEU A 38 10.02 4.91 2.82
CA LEU A 38 9.39 6.09 3.42
C LEU A 38 7.86 6.02 3.34
N VAL A 39 7.37 5.52 2.20
CA VAL A 39 5.94 5.30 1.92
C VAL A 39 5.77 3.86 1.43
N ALA A 40 4.70 3.18 1.84
CA ALA A 40 4.38 1.83 1.37
C ALA A 40 4.22 1.82 -0.17
N PRO A 41 4.99 0.97 -0.91
CA PRO A 41 5.07 1.06 -2.37
C PRO A 41 3.74 0.78 -3.09
N ILE A 42 2.94 -0.19 -2.61
CA ILE A 42 1.65 -0.55 -3.23
C ILE A 42 0.64 0.59 -3.08
N PRO A 43 0.33 1.12 -1.88
CA PRO A 43 -0.51 2.30 -1.72
C PRO A 43 -0.05 3.52 -2.51
N MET A 44 1.25 3.81 -2.54
CA MET A 44 1.81 4.91 -3.33
C MET A 44 1.49 4.75 -4.82
N ARG A 45 1.72 3.56 -5.38
CA ARG A 45 1.39 3.24 -6.77
C ARG A 45 -0.10 3.44 -7.07
N GLU A 46 -0.96 2.91 -6.22
CA GLU A 46 -2.42 3.05 -6.38
C GLU A 46 -2.87 4.51 -6.27
N ALA A 47 -2.30 5.28 -5.35
CA ALA A 47 -2.59 6.70 -5.22
C ALA A 47 -2.19 7.50 -6.47
N VAL A 48 -1.02 7.22 -7.06
CA VAL A 48 -0.58 7.85 -8.32
C VAL A 48 -1.55 7.55 -9.46
N ILE A 49 -1.91 6.29 -9.66
CA ILE A 49 -2.82 5.87 -10.71
C ILE A 49 -4.19 6.54 -10.54
N ASN A 50 -4.74 6.51 -9.32
CA ASN A 50 -6.02 7.14 -9.00
C ASN A 50 -5.97 8.65 -9.25
N THR A 51 -4.91 9.33 -8.85
CA THR A 51 -4.72 10.75 -9.06
C THR A 51 -4.79 11.12 -10.54
N ILE A 52 -4.20 10.31 -11.42
CA ILE A 52 -4.23 10.56 -12.87
C ILE A 52 -5.60 10.22 -13.46
N VAL A 53 -6.14 9.04 -13.17
CA VAL A 53 -7.41 8.58 -13.79
C VAL A 53 -8.62 9.40 -13.35
N HIS A 54 -8.59 9.92 -12.11
CA HIS A 54 -9.70 10.71 -11.58
C HIS A 54 -9.57 12.22 -11.77
N SER A 55 -8.44 12.71 -12.32
CA SER A 55 -8.29 14.14 -12.64
C SER A 55 -9.26 14.62 -13.71
N ASP A 56 -9.75 15.84 -13.53
CA ASP A 56 -10.56 16.55 -14.51
C ASP A 56 -9.66 17.28 -15.53
N PHE A 57 -9.43 16.62 -16.66
CA PHE A 57 -8.61 17.17 -17.75
C PHE A 57 -9.32 18.22 -18.59
N THR A 58 -10.63 18.47 -18.38
CA THR A 58 -11.37 19.53 -19.12
C THR A 58 -10.90 20.92 -18.75
N ARG A 59 -10.26 21.06 -17.59
CA ARG A 59 -9.70 22.34 -17.11
C ARG A 59 -8.26 22.59 -17.57
N GLU A 60 -7.67 21.68 -18.32
CA GLU A 60 -6.27 21.74 -18.78
C GLU A 60 -5.24 21.85 -17.63
N ILE A 61 -5.63 21.49 -16.40
CA ILE A 61 -4.75 21.47 -15.24
C ILE A 61 -4.27 20.05 -15.01
N PRO A 62 -2.95 19.78 -15.11
CA PRO A 62 -2.44 18.44 -14.88
C PRO A 62 -2.49 18.08 -13.40
N PRO A 63 -2.59 16.78 -13.06
CA PRO A 63 -2.41 16.32 -11.69
C PRO A 63 -1.01 16.67 -11.18
N VAL A 64 -0.90 16.92 -9.88
CA VAL A 64 0.35 17.37 -9.24
C VAL A 64 0.84 16.34 -8.26
N PHE A 65 2.14 16.09 -8.27
CA PHE A 65 2.85 15.17 -7.38
C PHE A 65 3.97 15.95 -6.69
N GLU A 66 3.89 16.07 -5.38
CA GLU A 66 4.80 16.85 -4.56
C GLU A 66 5.49 15.95 -3.53
N ILE A 67 6.77 16.18 -3.31
CA ILE A 67 7.57 15.47 -2.32
C ILE A 67 8.10 16.50 -1.34
N PHE A 68 7.74 16.35 -0.07
CA PHE A 68 8.20 17.16 1.04
C PHE A 68 9.23 16.38 1.88
N SER A 69 9.77 17.00 2.90
CA SER A 69 10.73 16.37 3.81
C SER A 69 10.10 15.28 4.69
N ASP A 70 8.78 15.32 4.88
CA ASP A 70 8.04 14.49 5.82
C ASP A 70 6.86 13.73 5.19
N ARG A 71 6.49 14.01 3.94
CA ARG A 71 5.32 13.45 3.26
C ARG A 71 5.40 13.56 1.75
N MET A 72 4.53 12.81 1.06
CA MET A 72 4.18 13.01 -0.34
C MET A 72 2.73 13.48 -0.46
N ILE A 73 2.47 14.40 -1.38
CA ILE A 73 1.11 14.91 -1.68
C ILE A 73 0.82 14.69 -3.15
N PHE A 74 -0.32 14.05 -3.44
CA PHE A 74 -0.81 13.84 -4.79
C PHE A 74 -2.16 14.54 -4.94
N THR A 75 -2.26 15.44 -5.91
CA THR A 75 -3.46 16.25 -6.14
C THR A 75 -4.08 15.93 -7.48
N SER A 76 -5.33 15.45 -7.48
CA SER A 76 -6.20 15.36 -8.64
C SER A 76 -7.21 16.51 -8.63
N TYR A 77 -7.38 17.16 -9.77
CA TYR A 77 -8.35 18.24 -9.88
C TYR A 77 -9.74 17.71 -10.23
N GLY A 78 -10.79 18.40 -9.74
CA GLY A 78 -12.19 18.11 -10.04
C GLY A 78 -12.93 17.33 -8.96
N GLY A 79 -12.68 17.48 -7.69
CA GLY A 79 -13.47 16.95 -6.55
C GLY A 79 -14.11 15.55 -6.74
N LEU A 80 -15.21 15.27 -6.04
CA LEU A 80 -16.02 14.06 -6.26
C LEU A 80 -16.80 14.15 -7.57
N ILE A 81 -17.17 13.01 -8.13
CA ILE A 81 -18.04 12.96 -9.32
C ILE A 81 -19.44 13.41 -8.92
N PRO A 82 -20.16 14.18 -9.76
CA PRO A 82 -21.53 14.58 -9.45
C PRO A 82 -22.41 13.40 -9.06
N GLY A 83 -23.04 13.49 -7.88
CA GLY A 83 -23.88 12.44 -7.30
C GLY A 83 -23.13 11.39 -6.50
N GLN A 84 -21.82 11.47 -6.36
CA GLN A 84 -21.02 10.60 -5.49
C GLN A 84 -20.90 11.24 -4.10
N SER A 85 -21.27 10.51 -3.07
CA SER A 85 -21.01 10.90 -1.68
C SER A 85 -19.58 10.55 -1.26
N GLU A 86 -19.14 11.10 -0.14
CA GLU A 86 -17.87 10.74 0.46
C GLU A 86 -17.85 9.27 0.94
N GLU A 87 -19.01 8.78 1.41
CA GLU A 87 -19.17 7.36 1.74
C GLU A 87 -19.01 6.47 0.51
N ASP A 88 -19.58 6.85 -0.63
CA ASP A 88 -19.41 6.12 -1.88
C ASP A 88 -17.94 6.09 -2.34
N PHE A 89 -17.25 7.20 -2.18
CA PHE A 89 -15.82 7.30 -2.50
C PHE A 89 -14.99 6.30 -1.68
N PHE A 90 -15.27 6.17 -0.39
CA PHE A 90 -14.57 5.23 0.48
C PHE A 90 -15.12 3.81 0.48
N SER A 91 -16.28 3.56 -0.14
CA SER A 91 -16.87 2.22 -0.26
C SER A 91 -16.11 1.28 -1.20
N CYS A 92 -15.03 1.77 -1.83
CA CYS A 92 -14.24 1.04 -2.82
C CYS A 92 -15.02 0.66 -4.09
N SER A 93 -16.19 1.28 -4.34
CA SER A 93 -16.89 1.14 -5.60
C SER A 93 -16.20 1.98 -6.69
N SER A 94 -15.87 1.33 -7.81
CA SER A 94 -15.14 1.99 -8.88
C SER A 94 -16.07 2.91 -9.70
N MET A 95 -15.87 4.20 -9.52
CA MET A 95 -16.53 5.25 -10.33
C MET A 95 -15.46 6.15 -10.97
N PRO A 96 -14.79 5.70 -12.04
CA PRO A 96 -13.74 6.51 -12.66
C PRO A 96 -14.32 7.72 -13.39
N ARG A 97 -13.73 8.90 -13.18
CA ARG A 97 -14.07 10.11 -13.93
C ARG A 97 -13.77 9.91 -15.42
N ASN A 98 -12.63 9.32 -15.74
CA ASN A 98 -12.18 9.09 -17.11
C ASN A 98 -12.27 7.59 -17.44
N ARG A 99 -13.46 7.13 -17.83
CA ARG A 99 -13.72 5.70 -18.10
C ARG A 99 -12.83 5.11 -19.19
N GLU A 100 -12.63 5.85 -20.28
CA GLU A 100 -11.77 5.39 -21.39
C GLU A 100 -10.31 5.33 -20.96
N LEU A 101 -9.82 6.31 -20.19
CA LEU A 101 -8.48 6.29 -19.65
C LEU A 101 -8.28 5.09 -18.68
N MET A 102 -9.26 4.82 -17.81
CA MET A 102 -9.24 3.66 -16.92
C MET A 102 -9.16 2.35 -17.69
N ARG A 103 -9.93 2.23 -18.81
CA ARG A 103 -9.88 1.05 -19.68
C ARG A 103 -8.50 0.87 -20.29
N VAL A 104 -7.93 1.94 -20.85
CA VAL A 104 -6.57 1.90 -21.42
C VAL A 104 -5.54 1.51 -20.36
N PHE A 105 -5.64 2.05 -19.14
CA PHE A 105 -4.73 1.69 -18.02
C PHE A 105 -4.84 0.22 -17.63
N LYS A 106 -6.05 -0.36 -17.72
CA LYS A 106 -6.26 -1.79 -17.52
C LYS A 106 -5.63 -2.61 -18.65
N ASP A 107 -5.83 -2.21 -19.91
CA ASP A 107 -5.32 -2.92 -21.09
C ASP A 107 -3.79 -2.96 -21.11
N VAL A 108 -3.11 -1.92 -20.59
CA VAL A 108 -1.63 -1.88 -20.45
C VAL A 108 -1.13 -2.45 -19.12
N GLY A 109 -1.98 -3.04 -18.30
CA GLY A 109 -1.61 -3.69 -17.03
C GLY A 109 -1.26 -2.73 -15.88
N LEU A 110 -1.57 -1.43 -16.00
CA LEU A 110 -1.42 -0.46 -14.90
C LEU A 110 -2.49 -0.64 -13.83
N VAL A 111 -3.67 -1.15 -14.18
CA VAL A 111 -4.77 -1.47 -13.27
C VAL A 111 -5.15 -2.92 -13.46
N GLU A 112 -5.17 -3.70 -12.37
CA GLU A 112 -5.53 -5.11 -12.41
C GLU A 112 -7.05 -5.31 -12.29
N GLN A 113 -7.63 -4.79 -11.21
CA GLN A 113 -9.05 -4.91 -10.90
C GLN A 113 -9.65 -3.57 -10.49
N LEU A 114 -10.77 -3.22 -11.09
CA LEU A 114 -11.49 -1.99 -10.77
C LEU A 114 -11.97 -2.00 -9.31
N GLY A 115 -11.74 -0.87 -8.60
CA GLY A 115 -12.13 -0.71 -7.19
C GLY A 115 -11.16 -1.25 -6.16
N SER A 116 -10.16 -2.06 -6.54
CA SER A 116 -9.18 -2.61 -5.60
C SER A 116 -8.16 -1.59 -5.09
N GLY A 117 -7.91 -0.52 -5.83
CA GLY A 117 -6.89 0.48 -5.51
C GLY A 117 -7.14 1.19 -4.18
N MET A 118 -8.36 1.70 -3.97
CA MET A 118 -8.75 2.35 -2.70
C MET A 118 -8.64 1.39 -1.53
N SER A 119 -9.10 0.15 -1.68
CA SER A 119 -8.98 -0.88 -0.65
C SER A 119 -7.52 -1.16 -0.26
N ARG A 120 -6.59 -1.17 -1.24
CA ARG A 120 -5.15 -1.35 -0.99
C ARG A 120 -4.55 -0.18 -0.21
N ILE A 121 -5.00 1.05 -0.49
CA ILE A 121 -4.57 2.24 0.25
C ILE A 121 -5.10 2.18 1.69
N LEU A 122 -6.40 1.93 1.87
CA LEU A 122 -7.06 1.93 3.18
C LEU A 122 -6.66 0.76 4.09
N LYS A 123 -6.00 -0.29 3.57
CA LYS A 123 -5.38 -1.33 4.40
C LYS A 123 -4.15 -0.86 5.16
N VAL A 124 -3.51 0.21 4.70
CA VAL A 124 -2.23 0.69 5.24
C VAL A 124 -2.39 2.07 5.88
N TYR A 125 -3.23 2.92 5.28
CA TYR A 125 -3.43 4.29 5.70
C TYR A 125 -4.90 4.53 6.06
N ASP A 126 -5.12 5.40 7.05
CA ASP A 126 -6.46 5.86 7.43
C ASP A 126 -7.04 6.82 6.36
N LYS A 127 -8.38 6.97 6.38
CA LYS A 127 -9.10 7.91 5.51
C LYS A 127 -8.64 9.36 5.64
N SER A 128 -8.07 9.74 6.78
CA SER A 128 -7.56 11.09 7.07
C SER A 128 -6.47 11.57 6.13
N ILE A 129 -5.81 10.66 5.38
CA ILE A 129 -4.85 11.06 4.33
C ILE A 129 -5.53 11.70 3.12
N PHE A 130 -6.86 11.58 2.98
CA PHE A 130 -7.63 12.14 1.87
C PHE A 130 -8.26 13.47 2.28
N HIS A 131 -7.94 14.51 1.53
CA HIS A 131 -8.54 15.84 1.68
C HIS A 131 -9.41 16.10 0.45
N ILE A 132 -10.73 15.97 0.65
CA ILE A 132 -11.73 16.10 -0.41
C ILE A 132 -12.29 17.52 -0.39
N SER A 133 -12.27 18.19 -1.54
CA SER A 133 -12.91 19.47 -1.75
C SER A 133 -13.76 19.45 -3.02
N GLU A 134 -14.53 20.51 -3.26
CA GLU A 134 -15.31 20.65 -4.49
C GLU A 134 -14.44 20.66 -5.77
N HIS A 135 -13.20 21.12 -5.67
CA HIS A 135 -12.34 21.38 -6.83
C HIS A 135 -11.15 20.45 -6.97
N PHE A 136 -10.81 19.68 -5.92
CA PHE A 136 -9.68 18.77 -5.94
C PHE A 136 -9.83 17.68 -4.86
N ILE A 137 -9.09 16.61 -5.06
CA ILE A 137 -8.85 15.58 -4.03
C ILE A 137 -7.34 15.50 -3.86
N LYS A 138 -6.87 15.68 -2.63
CA LYS A 138 -5.47 15.46 -2.25
C LYS A 138 -5.32 14.18 -1.46
N VAL A 139 -4.27 13.44 -1.76
CA VAL A 139 -3.82 12.30 -0.96
C VAL A 139 -2.50 12.69 -0.32
N GLU A 140 -2.49 12.87 0.99
CA GLU A 140 -1.32 13.26 1.77
C GLU A 140 -0.78 12.05 2.52
N ILE A 141 0.31 11.45 2.03
CA ILE A 141 0.90 10.24 2.58
C ILE A 141 2.10 10.63 3.44
N PRO A 142 2.02 10.53 4.77
CA PRO A 142 3.15 10.84 5.65
C PRO A 142 4.25 9.79 5.48
N PHE A 143 5.51 10.21 5.64
CA PHE A 143 6.61 9.28 5.72
C PHE A 143 6.54 8.50 7.03
N SER A 144 6.90 7.22 6.96
CA SER A 144 7.03 6.39 8.15
C SER A 144 8.13 6.97 9.04
N THR A 145 7.74 7.74 10.06
CA THR A 145 8.61 8.05 11.18
C THR A 145 8.75 6.79 12.01
N GLU A 146 9.97 6.44 12.41
CA GLU A 146 10.27 5.20 13.15
C GLU A 146 9.20 4.81 14.17
N GLN A 147 8.73 3.58 14.01
CA GLN A 147 8.11 2.73 15.02
C GLN A 147 7.27 3.42 16.11
N LYS A 148 5.98 3.47 15.91
CA LYS A 148 5.13 2.94 16.98
C LYS A 148 5.34 1.42 16.93
N GLU A 149 6.03 0.90 17.93
CA GLU A 149 6.06 -0.53 18.21
C GLU A 149 4.61 -1.03 18.12
N ASP A 150 4.39 -2.03 17.27
CA ASP A 150 3.11 -2.70 17.12
C ASP A 150 2.75 -3.41 18.44
N THR A 151 2.21 -2.63 19.38
CA THR A 151 1.57 -3.13 20.59
C THR A 151 0.07 -2.87 20.55
N ASN A 152 -0.58 -3.13 19.39
CA ASN A 152 -2.05 -3.20 19.35
C ASN A 152 -2.55 -3.92 18.09
N ILE A 153 -2.20 -5.20 17.98
CA ILE A 153 -3.01 -6.16 17.23
C ILE A 153 -3.53 -7.20 18.22
N ILE A 154 -4.38 -6.76 19.14
CA ILE A 154 -5.34 -7.64 19.83
C ILE A 154 -6.61 -6.78 20.04
N ALA A 155 -7.59 -7.03 19.25
CA ALA A 155 -9.02 -6.96 19.45
C ALA A 155 -9.75 -6.33 18.25
N ASN A 156 -10.13 -7.16 17.32
CA ASN A 156 -11.53 -7.40 16.96
C ASN A 156 -11.53 -8.44 15.85
N GLY A 157 -11.57 -9.70 16.29
CA GLY A 157 -11.97 -10.79 15.45
C GLY A 157 -13.47 -10.81 15.37
N ASN A 158 -13.96 -11.01 14.17
CA ASN A 158 -14.96 -12.03 13.90
C ASN A 158 -15.12 -12.10 12.39
N ASP A 159 -15.04 -13.33 11.99
CA ASP A 159 -15.41 -13.95 10.71
C ASP A 159 -14.35 -14.07 9.62
N VAL A 160 -14.15 -15.32 9.40
CA VAL A 160 -13.84 -16.16 8.24
C VAL A 160 -12.47 -16.84 8.25
N GLY A 161 -12.54 -18.16 8.48
CA GLY A 161 -11.69 -19.17 7.83
C GLY A 161 -10.44 -19.62 8.59
N ASN A 162 -10.61 -20.70 9.33
CA ASN A 162 -9.62 -21.63 9.86
C ASN A 162 -8.50 -22.00 8.87
N ASP A 163 -7.38 -21.26 8.84
CA ASP A 163 -6.11 -21.83 8.35
C ASP A 163 -4.87 -21.02 8.76
N ILE A 164 -5.03 -19.78 9.27
CA ILE A 164 -3.90 -18.90 9.62
C ILE A 164 -3.46 -19.05 11.09
N GLY A 165 -4.26 -19.69 11.92
CA GLY A 165 -4.00 -19.85 13.35
C GLY A 165 -2.88 -20.84 13.69
N ASN A 166 -2.64 -21.84 12.85
CA ASN A 166 -1.65 -22.89 13.14
C ASN A 166 -0.23 -22.48 12.77
N GLU A 167 -0.02 -21.70 11.71
CA GLU A 167 1.35 -21.31 11.31
C GLU A 167 2.02 -20.36 12.32
N LYS A 168 1.29 -19.35 12.84
CA LYS A 168 1.85 -18.45 13.86
C LYS A 168 2.16 -19.12 15.19
N SER A 169 1.41 -20.16 15.56
CA SER A 169 1.66 -20.96 16.76
C SER A 169 2.91 -21.82 16.58
N GLU A 170 3.06 -22.46 15.42
CA GLU A 170 4.22 -23.31 15.09
C GLU A 170 5.53 -22.48 15.01
N GLU A 171 5.48 -21.24 14.47
CA GLU A 171 6.65 -20.34 14.43
C GLU A 171 7.11 -19.89 15.82
N MET A 172 6.19 -19.55 16.70
CA MET A 172 6.52 -19.16 18.08
C MET A 172 7.11 -20.31 18.87
N GLU A 173 6.57 -21.51 18.76
CA GLU A 173 7.05 -22.71 19.40
C GLU A 173 8.44 -23.10 18.88
N THR A 174 8.68 -22.95 17.58
CA THR A 174 9.99 -23.13 16.94
C THR A 174 11.05 -22.17 17.53
N LEU A 175 10.69 -20.89 17.73
CA LEU A 175 11.57 -19.88 18.30
C LEU A 175 11.91 -20.13 19.77
N GLU A 176 10.99 -20.68 20.55
CA GLU A 176 11.25 -21.04 21.96
C GLU A 176 12.21 -22.21 22.04
N ILE A 177 12.03 -23.26 21.25
CA ILE A 177 12.92 -24.41 21.19
C ILE A 177 14.35 -23.99 20.79
N LEU A 178 14.49 -23.07 19.82
CA LEU A 178 15.79 -22.55 19.39
C LEU A 178 16.45 -21.66 20.44
N LYS A 179 15.68 -20.95 21.27
CA LYS A 179 16.22 -20.17 22.41
C LYS A 179 16.77 -21.05 23.50
N GLU A 180 16.13 -22.19 23.79
CA GLU A 180 16.57 -23.13 24.79
C GLU A 180 17.78 -23.97 24.33
N ASN A 181 17.81 -24.36 23.05
CA ASN A 181 18.90 -25.12 22.46
C ASN A 181 19.20 -24.69 21.00
N PRO A 182 20.16 -23.77 20.80
CA PRO A 182 20.54 -23.28 19.49
C PRO A 182 21.09 -24.32 18.50
N PHE A 183 21.45 -25.50 19.00
CA PHE A 183 22.05 -26.60 18.21
C PHE A 183 21.08 -27.74 17.94
N VAL A 184 19.76 -27.54 18.19
CA VAL A 184 18.76 -28.56 17.94
C VAL A 184 18.63 -28.80 16.42
N THR A 185 18.56 -30.09 16.03
CA THR A 185 18.39 -30.45 14.62
C THR A 185 16.90 -30.39 14.23
N ALA A 186 16.59 -30.12 12.94
CA ALA A 186 15.22 -30.11 12.42
C ALA A 186 14.44 -31.38 12.77
N LYS A 187 15.11 -32.54 12.82
CA LYS A 187 14.50 -33.81 13.17
C LYS A 187 14.11 -33.92 14.65
N GLN A 188 14.92 -33.35 15.54
CA GLN A 188 14.63 -33.25 16.97
C GLN A 188 13.53 -32.26 17.27
N MET A 189 13.53 -31.11 16.57
CA MET A 189 12.52 -30.07 16.66
C MET A 189 11.14 -30.58 16.20
N ALA A 190 11.08 -31.23 15.04
CA ALA A 190 9.86 -31.86 14.53
C ALA A 190 9.26 -32.89 15.51
N LYS A 191 10.12 -33.63 16.23
CA LYS A 191 9.67 -34.58 17.23
C LYS A 191 9.08 -33.91 18.49
N GLN A 192 9.65 -32.77 18.91
CA GLN A 192 9.14 -31.99 20.04
C GLN A 192 7.79 -31.33 19.71
N MET A 193 7.68 -30.78 18.51
CA MET A 193 6.46 -30.10 18.03
C MET A 193 5.40 -31.07 17.50
N SER A 194 5.66 -32.38 17.49
CA SER A 194 4.75 -33.43 16.96
C SER A 194 4.32 -33.21 15.49
N ILE A 195 5.19 -32.54 14.70
CA ILE A 195 4.96 -32.27 13.28
C ILE A 195 5.90 -33.05 12.37
N SER A 196 5.60 -33.06 11.06
CA SER A 196 6.46 -33.73 10.08
C SER A 196 7.80 -32.99 9.91
N SER A 197 8.91 -33.71 9.89
CA SER A 197 10.26 -33.16 9.69
C SER A 197 10.50 -32.41 8.36
N ARG A 198 9.50 -32.43 7.46
CA ARG A 198 9.51 -31.61 6.22
C ARG A 198 8.91 -30.23 6.40
N LYS A 199 8.33 -29.92 7.55
CA LYS A 199 7.63 -28.67 7.87
C LYS A 199 8.47 -27.74 8.79
N VAL A 200 9.59 -28.22 9.32
CA VAL A 200 10.52 -27.49 10.21
C VAL A 200 11.68 -26.87 9.45
#